data_1f1ab6f7e3130157ee1ec5229aebfba5
#
_entry.id   1f1ab6f7e3130157ee1ec5229aebfba5
#
_cell.length_a   1.000
_cell.length_b   1.000
_cell.length_c   1.000
_cell.angle_alpha   90.00
_cell.angle_beta   90.00
_cell.angle_gamma   90.00
#
_symmetry.space_group_name_H-M   'P 1'
#
loop_
_entity.id
_entity.type
_entity.pdbx_description
1 polymer ?
#
loop_
_entity_poly.entity_id
_entity_poly.type
_entity_poly.pdbx_seq_one_letter_code
_entity_poly.pdbx_strand_id
1 'polypeptide(L)'
;VIAVVKHEDWLSRGVKNVSGLDRPVPYEIELQQSEWFINIIESINYSKLSVAQSFSERQDLLSDLIIDGSGIFVKLCYAGLFASVLLLIFYLSQLALNAPWGRMLRAIRDNEEAASAMGKNIFSQHLQIFIIGSAIIGIAGAMLTTLDGQFTPGSYRPLRFTFIIWLMVIVGGSGNNLGSIFGGFFIWFIWIEAEPLSLGFVNLLASGLSYDNPLRMHLIGSAAHLRLFIMGLLLLLALRFMPKGVIPERIKRK
;
A
#
# COMPACT_ATOMS: atom_id res chain seq x y z
N VAL A 1 -1.14 -5.72 18.37
CA VAL A 1 -1.75 -4.40 18.65
C VAL A 1 -3.26 -4.44 18.38
N ILE A 2 -3.72 -4.80 17.16
CA ILE A 2 -5.15 -4.83 16.81
C ILE A 2 -5.94 -5.80 17.74
N ALA A 3 -5.40 -6.97 18.04
CA ALA A 3 -6.03 -7.93 18.95
C ALA A 3 -6.16 -7.35 20.36
N VAL A 4 -5.12 -6.71 20.87
CA VAL A 4 -5.11 -6.07 22.19
C VAL A 4 -6.15 -4.96 22.26
N VAL A 5 -6.19 -4.05 21.28
CA VAL A 5 -7.13 -2.93 21.27
C VAL A 5 -8.59 -3.38 21.09
N LYS A 6 -8.83 -4.51 20.39
CA LYS A 6 -10.18 -5.04 20.19
C LYS A 6 -10.74 -5.81 21.36
N HIS A 7 -9.91 -6.58 22.05
CA HIS A 7 -10.37 -7.59 23.02
C HIS A 7 -10.01 -7.26 24.47
N GLU A 8 -9.01 -6.40 24.66
CA GLU A 8 -8.51 -6.06 25.99
C GLU A 8 -8.86 -4.61 26.34
N ASP A 9 -10.12 -4.36 26.64
CA ASP A 9 -10.62 -3.01 26.97
C ASP A 9 -9.90 -2.39 28.18
N TRP A 10 -9.46 -3.23 29.14
CA TRP A 10 -8.70 -2.77 30.30
C TRP A 10 -7.32 -2.20 29.92
N LEU A 11 -6.68 -2.74 28.87
CA LEU A 11 -5.38 -2.29 28.39
C LEU A 11 -5.52 -1.01 27.54
N SER A 12 -6.58 -0.95 26.74
CA SER A 12 -6.91 0.19 25.89
C SER A 12 -7.79 1.24 26.61
N ARG A 13 -8.21 0.97 27.84
CA ARG A 13 -9.19 1.78 28.60
C ARG A 13 -10.46 2.09 27.81
N GLY A 14 -10.89 1.15 26.98
CA GLY A 14 -12.06 1.33 26.11
C GLY A 14 -11.83 2.23 24.91
N VAL A 15 -10.61 2.73 24.65
CA VAL A 15 -10.30 3.54 23.47
C VAL A 15 -10.23 2.61 22.27
N LYS A 16 -11.20 2.71 21.38
CA LYS A 16 -11.26 1.92 20.14
C LYS A 16 -10.57 2.62 18.98
N ASN A 17 -10.52 3.93 19.02
CA ASN A 17 -9.90 4.78 17.97
C ASN A 17 -8.85 5.67 18.60
N VAL A 18 -7.73 5.81 17.94
CA VAL A 18 -6.66 6.77 18.27
C VAL A 18 -6.50 7.70 17.10
N SER A 19 -6.65 8.99 17.34
CA SER A 19 -6.46 10.06 16.35
C SER A 19 -5.37 11.02 16.82
N GLY A 20 -4.86 11.84 15.89
CA GLY A 20 -3.82 12.82 16.21
C GLY A 20 -2.46 12.18 16.46
N LEU A 21 -2.13 11.12 15.74
CA LEU A 21 -0.81 10.51 15.77
C LEU A 21 0.21 11.49 15.18
N ASP A 22 1.33 11.67 15.88
CA ASP A 22 2.44 12.48 15.39
C ASP A 22 2.94 11.95 14.04
N ARG A 23 3.19 12.89 13.13
CA ARG A 23 3.61 12.59 11.77
C ARG A 23 5.14 12.78 11.65
N PRO A 24 5.83 11.88 10.94
CA PRO A 24 7.26 12.01 10.68
C PRO A 24 7.60 13.04 9.60
N VAL A 25 6.60 13.75 9.09
CA VAL A 25 6.69 14.79 8.06
C VAL A 25 6.05 16.08 8.58
N PRO A 26 6.47 17.25 8.06
CA PRO A 26 5.93 18.54 8.50
C PRO A 26 4.39 18.60 8.31
N TYR A 27 3.72 19.31 9.20
CA TYR A 27 2.30 19.59 9.04
C TYR A 27 2.06 20.63 7.94
N GLU A 28 0.98 20.47 7.19
CA GLU A 28 0.60 21.40 6.12
C GLU A 28 0.47 22.83 6.63
N ILE A 29 -0.09 23.01 7.84
CA ILE A 29 -0.26 24.33 8.47
C ILE A 29 1.11 24.99 8.76
N GLU A 30 2.11 24.23 9.21
CA GLU A 30 3.45 24.74 9.47
C GLU A 30 4.13 25.18 8.17
N LEU A 31 3.95 24.42 7.09
CA LEU A 31 4.47 24.77 5.78
C LEU A 31 3.82 26.04 5.21
N GLN A 32 2.49 26.16 5.36
CA GLN A 32 1.74 27.33 4.90
C GLN A 32 2.14 28.62 5.61
N GLN A 33 2.69 28.52 6.83
CA GLN A 33 3.17 29.67 7.62
C GLN A 33 4.67 29.93 7.45
N SER A 34 5.42 29.02 6.81
CA SER A 34 6.85 29.15 6.66
C SER A 34 7.25 30.04 5.49
N GLU A 35 8.04 31.11 5.76
CA GLU A 35 8.49 32.06 4.73
C GLU A 35 9.26 31.39 3.59
N TRP A 36 10.12 30.42 3.90
CA TRP A 36 10.89 29.72 2.87
C TRP A 36 10.00 28.95 1.88
N PHE A 37 8.91 28.35 2.38
CA PHE A 37 7.98 27.60 1.54
C PHE A 37 7.15 28.54 0.65
N ILE A 38 6.65 29.65 1.24
CA ILE A 38 5.90 30.67 0.52
C ILE A 38 6.76 31.24 -0.63
N ASN A 39 8.01 31.61 -0.34
CA ASN A 39 8.95 32.13 -1.36
C ASN A 39 9.22 31.13 -2.48
N ILE A 40 9.33 29.83 -2.18
CA ILE A 40 9.48 28.80 -3.20
C ILE A 40 8.23 28.71 -4.09
N ILE A 41 7.03 28.66 -3.49
CA ILE A 41 5.77 28.59 -4.25
C ILE A 41 5.59 29.83 -5.12
N GLU A 42 5.89 31.02 -4.60
CA GLU A 42 5.83 32.26 -5.36
C GLU A 42 6.82 32.26 -6.53
N SER A 43 8.04 31.80 -6.32
CA SER A 43 9.06 31.74 -7.39
C SER A 43 8.69 30.76 -8.49
N ILE A 44 8.20 29.56 -8.14
CA ILE A 44 7.80 28.54 -9.12
C ILE A 44 6.58 29.00 -9.94
N ASN A 45 5.65 29.70 -9.30
CA ASN A 45 4.40 30.12 -9.93
C ASN A 45 4.39 31.60 -10.36
N TYR A 46 5.55 32.24 -10.45
CA TYR A 46 5.66 33.65 -10.80
C TYR A 46 4.91 34.03 -12.07
N SER A 47 4.96 33.18 -13.10
CA SER A 47 4.26 33.40 -14.37
C SER A 47 2.74 33.40 -14.23
N LYS A 48 2.19 32.57 -13.34
CA LYS A 48 0.74 32.54 -13.06
C LYS A 48 0.31 33.76 -12.23
N LEU A 49 1.12 34.15 -11.25
CA LEU A 49 0.87 35.28 -10.38
C LEU A 49 0.99 36.63 -11.12
N SER A 50 1.80 36.70 -12.18
CA SER A 50 1.96 37.91 -12.99
C SER A 50 0.75 38.19 -13.90
N VAL A 51 -0.12 37.24 -14.13
CA VAL A 51 -1.35 37.38 -14.93
C VAL A 51 -2.49 38.02 -14.14
N ALA A 52 -2.46 37.97 -12.80
CA ALA A 52 -3.48 38.55 -11.94
C ALA A 52 -3.57 40.08 -12.14
N GLN A 53 -4.79 40.57 -12.40
CA GLN A 53 -5.04 41.99 -12.71
C GLN A 53 -5.23 42.85 -11.44
N SER A 54 -5.55 42.22 -10.31
CA SER A 54 -5.78 42.90 -9.04
C SER A 54 -4.89 42.34 -7.93
N PHE A 55 -4.56 43.18 -6.93
CA PHE A 55 -3.83 42.74 -5.74
C PHE A 55 -4.57 41.66 -4.95
N SER A 56 -5.91 41.79 -4.81
CA SER A 56 -6.75 40.81 -4.14
C SER A 56 -6.73 39.46 -4.89
N GLU A 57 -6.88 39.47 -6.20
CA GLU A 57 -6.84 38.28 -7.05
C GLU A 57 -5.48 37.56 -6.93
N ARG A 58 -4.39 38.34 -6.90
CA ARG A 58 -3.05 37.76 -6.68
C ARG A 58 -2.90 37.09 -5.31
N GLN A 59 -3.45 37.71 -4.26
CA GLN A 59 -3.41 37.12 -2.91
C GLN A 59 -4.25 35.84 -2.81
N ASP A 60 -5.43 35.82 -3.40
CA ASP A 60 -6.30 34.65 -3.42
C ASP A 60 -5.63 33.50 -4.19
N LEU A 61 -5.08 33.78 -5.38
CA LEU A 61 -4.31 32.80 -6.16
C LEU A 61 -3.07 32.28 -5.39
N LEU A 62 -2.36 33.16 -4.70
CA LEU A 62 -1.19 32.76 -3.92
C LEU A 62 -1.59 31.85 -2.76
N SER A 63 -2.68 32.15 -2.06
CA SER A 63 -3.18 31.32 -0.97
C SER A 63 -3.59 29.93 -1.43
N ASP A 64 -4.30 29.84 -2.55
CA ASP A 64 -4.68 28.56 -3.16
C ASP A 64 -3.44 27.73 -3.57
N LEU A 65 -2.45 28.38 -4.21
CA LEU A 65 -1.21 27.73 -4.60
C LEU A 65 -0.39 27.24 -3.40
N ILE A 66 -0.41 27.96 -2.27
CA ILE A 66 0.26 27.55 -1.04
C ILE A 66 -0.45 26.34 -0.42
N ILE A 67 -1.79 26.33 -0.39
CA ILE A 67 -2.58 25.21 0.12
C ILE A 67 -2.33 23.96 -0.71
N ASP A 68 -2.47 24.05 -2.03
CA ASP A 68 -2.23 22.93 -2.94
C ASP A 68 -0.78 22.45 -2.89
N GLY A 69 0.16 23.39 -2.90
CA GLY A 69 1.59 23.10 -2.82
C GLY A 69 2.00 22.40 -1.53
N SER A 70 1.44 22.82 -0.39
CA SER A 70 1.71 22.17 0.91
C SER A 70 1.23 20.73 0.93
N GLY A 71 0.03 20.46 0.38
CA GLY A 71 -0.50 19.10 0.26
C GLY A 71 0.35 18.21 -0.66
N ILE A 72 0.81 18.75 -1.79
CA ILE A 72 1.71 18.01 -2.70
C ILE A 72 3.06 17.74 -2.04
N PHE A 73 3.65 18.73 -1.36
CA PHE A 73 4.92 18.60 -0.68
C PHE A 73 4.89 17.52 0.41
N VAL A 74 3.86 17.51 1.25
CA VAL A 74 3.67 16.48 2.29
C VAL A 74 3.53 15.08 1.67
N LYS A 75 2.76 14.94 0.59
CA LYS A 75 2.65 13.66 -0.15
C LYS A 75 3.99 13.20 -0.71
N LEU A 76 4.81 14.12 -1.23
CA LEU A 76 6.16 13.79 -1.73
C LEU A 76 7.09 13.38 -0.59
N CYS A 77 7.02 14.02 0.58
CA CYS A 77 7.79 13.63 1.76
C CYS A 77 7.42 12.21 2.22
N TYR A 78 6.14 11.87 2.29
CA TYR A 78 5.70 10.50 2.58
C TYR A 78 6.16 9.50 1.51
N ALA A 79 6.02 9.85 0.24
CA ALA A 79 6.47 9.00 -0.85
C ALA A 79 7.98 8.73 -0.77
N GLY A 80 8.79 9.76 -0.50
CA GLY A 80 10.23 9.65 -0.30
C GLY A 80 10.59 8.79 0.90
N LEU A 81 9.94 9.00 2.03
CA LEU A 81 10.14 8.21 3.24
C LEU A 81 9.78 6.74 3.00
N PHE A 82 8.62 6.46 2.43
CA PHE A 82 8.18 5.08 2.18
C PHE A 82 9.04 4.39 1.12
N ALA A 83 9.44 5.11 0.08
CA ALA A 83 10.36 4.59 -0.93
C ALA A 83 11.73 4.25 -0.31
N SER A 84 12.26 5.10 0.58
CA SER A 84 13.54 4.84 1.25
C SER A 84 13.49 3.60 2.14
N VAL A 85 12.41 3.43 2.92
CA VAL A 85 12.20 2.23 3.76
C VAL A 85 12.04 0.98 2.88
N LEU A 86 11.26 1.07 1.80
CA LEU A 86 11.09 -0.04 0.85
C LEU A 86 12.42 -0.45 0.21
N LEU A 87 13.22 0.50 -0.24
CA LEU A 87 14.53 0.24 -0.84
C LEU A 87 15.50 -0.36 0.18
N LEU A 88 15.48 0.11 1.41
CA LEU A 88 16.29 -0.46 2.49
C LEU A 88 15.91 -1.91 2.77
N ILE A 89 14.62 -2.21 2.93
CA ILE A 89 14.13 -3.57 3.17
C ILE A 89 14.45 -4.46 1.97
N PHE A 90 14.27 -3.96 0.75
CA PHE A 90 14.62 -4.68 -0.47
C PHE A 90 16.11 -5.02 -0.52
N TYR A 91 16.98 -4.05 -0.24
CA TYR A 91 18.42 -4.25 -0.21
C TYR A 91 18.83 -5.27 0.84
N LEU A 92 18.33 -5.15 2.07
CA LEU A 92 18.60 -6.09 3.15
C LEU A 92 18.10 -7.51 2.81
N SER A 93 16.91 -7.63 2.21
CA SER A 93 16.36 -8.90 1.74
C SER A 93 17.25 -9.55 0.66
N GLN A 94 17.76 -8.76 -0.29
CA GLN A 94 18.69 -9.26 -1.31
C GLN A 94 20.01 -9.76 -0.71
N LEU A 95 20.56 -9.02 0.25
CA LEU A 95 21.76 -9.45 0.97
C LEU A 95 21.50 -10.76 1.73
N ALA A 96 20.40 -10.85 2.47
CA ALA A 96 20.03 -12.03 3.25
C ALA A 96 19.84 -13.28 2.34
N LEU A 97 19.14 -13.12 1.22
CA LEU A 97 18.90 -14.23 0.28
C LEU A 97 20.16 -14.69 -0.44
N ASN A 98 21.14 -13.83 -0.66
CA ASN A 98 22.43 -14.19 -1.28
C ASN A 98 23.43 -14.75 -0.26
N ALA A 99 23.22 -14.53 1.03
CA ALA A 99 24.05 -15.05 2.12
C ALA A 99 23.90 -16.57 2.29
N PRO A 100 24.80 -17.23 3.06
CA PRO A 100 24.66 -18.65 3.41
C PRO A 100 23.32 -18.98 4.07
N TRP A 101 22.80 -18.08 4.87
CA TRP A 101 21.49 -18.19 5.50
C TRP A 101 20.35 -18.33 4.48
N GLY A 102 20.30 -17.49 3.45
CA GLY A 102 19.28 -17.58 2.41
C GLY A 102 19.38 -18.83 1.56
N ARG A 103 20.60 -19.36 1.33
CA ARG A 103 20.78 -20.67 0.66
C ARG A 103 20.24 -21.82 1.50
N MET A 104 20.46 -21.78 2.80
CA MET A 104 19.91 -22.76 3.74
C MET A 104 18.39 -22.72 3.76
N LEU A 105 17.78 -21.54 3.80
CA LEU A 105 16.33 -21.40 3.76
C LEU A 105 15.70 -21.97 2.49
N ARG A 106 16.35 -21.77 1.34
CA ARG A 106 15.90 -22.38 0.08
C ARG A 106 16.00 -23.90 0.12
N ALA A 107 17.08 -24.45 0.69
CA ALA A 107 17.23 -25.90 0.86
C ALA A 107 16.13 -26.49 1.76
N ILE A 108 15.78 -25.80 2.86
CA ILE A 108 14.67 -26.21 3.75
C ILE A 108 13.32 -26.15 2.99
N ARG A 109 13.07 -25.08 2.24
CA ARG A 109 11.84 -24.93 1.43
C ARG A 109 11.71 -26.04 0.38
N ASP A 110 12.81 -26.41 -0.26
CA ASP A 110 12.82 -27.40 -1.35
C ASP A 110 12.69 -28.83 -0.80
N ASN A 111 13.33 -29.16 0.31
CA ASN A 111 13.18 -30.45 0.99
C ASN A 111 13.59 -30.36 2.48
N GLU A 112 12.59 -30.28 3.35
CA GLU A 112 12.75 -30.13 4.79
C GLU A 112 13.40 -31.37 5.44
N GLU A 113 13.01 -32.57 5.00
CA GLU A 113 13.54 -33.82 5.56
C GLU A 113 15.02 -33.98 5.24
N ALA A 114 15.44 -33.69 4.00
CA ALA A 114 16.84 -33.74 3.62
C ALA A 114 17.67 -32.70 4.40
N ALA A 115 17.16 -31.50 4.60
CA ALA A 115 17.83 -30.46 5.38
C ALA A 115 17.99 -30.89 6.85
N SER A 116 16.97 -31.51 7.44
CA SER A 116 17.02 -32.08 8.78
C SER A 116 18.04 -33.19 8.91
N ALA A 117 18.09 -34.11 7.95
CA ALA A 117 19.08 -35.21 7.91
C ALA A 117 20.52 -34.69 7.84
N MET A 118 20.72 -33.49 7.26
CA MET A 118 22.03 -32.81 7.24
C MET A 118 22.33 -32.03 8.54
N GLY A 119 21.58 -32.25 9.60
CA GLY A 119 21.78 -31.66 10.94
C GLY A 119 21.36 -30.20 11.06
N LYS A 120 20.49 -29.68 10.18
CA LYS A 120 19.97 -28.32 10.30
C LYS A 120 18.80 -28.27 11.27
N ASN A 121 18.81 -27.27 12.16
CA ASN A 121 17.70 -27.03 13.07
C ASN A 121 16.60 -26.22 12.35
N ILE A 122 15.63 -26.92 11.79
CA ILE A 122 14.55 -26.34 10.98
C ILE A 122 13.66 -25.42 11.82
N PHE A 123 13.31 -25.81 13.02
CA PHE A 123 12.46 -25.02 13.94
C PHE A 123 13.08 -23.64 14.19
N SER A 124 14.38 -23.60 14.51
CA SER A 124 15.08 -22.33 14.74
C SER A 124 15.08 -21.43 13.50
N GLN A 125 15.19 -22.02 12.30
CA GLN A 125 15.17 -21.25 11.06
C GLN A 125 13.77 -20.69 10.75
N HIS A 126 12.73 -21.48 10.93
CA HIS A 126 11.36 -21.02 10.79
C HIS A 126 11.03 -19.91 11.79
N LEU A 127 11.48 -20.03 13.03
CA LEU A 127 11.29 -19.00 14.06
C LEU A 127 12.00 -17.68 13.66
N GLN A 128 13.24 -17.75 13.16
CA GLN A 128 13.96 -16.56 12.69
C GLN A 128 13.22 -15.84 11.56
N ILE A 129 12.75 -16.60 10.55
CA ILE A 129 11.97 -16.02 9.43
C ILE A 129 10.69 -15.37 9.95
N PHE A 130 9.99 -16.05 10.86
CA PHE A 130 8.76 -15.54 11.44
C PHE A 130 8.98 -14.22 12.19
N ILE A 131 10.04 -14.14 13.01
CA ILE A 131 10.38 -12.92 13.77
C ILE A 131 10.72 -11.77 12.81
N ILE A 132 11.59 -12.02 11.82
CA ILE A 132 12.01 -11.00 10.85
C ILE A 132 10.82 -10.54 10.01
N GLY A 133 10.01 -11.47 9.51
CA GLY A 133 8.82 -11.15 8.73
C GLY A 133 7.80 -10.34 9.53
N SER A 134 7.56 -10.73 10.78
CA SER A 134 6.65 -9.99 11.68
C SER A 134 7.15 -8.57 11.98
N ALA A 135 8.46 -8.39 12.14
CA ALA A 135 9.06 -7.07 12.34
C ALA A 135 8.86 -6.16 11.12
N ILE A 136 9.10 -6.69 9.90
CA ILE A 136 8.87 -5.94 8.65
C ILE A 136 7.40 -5.56 8.48
N ILE A 137 6.47 -6.48 8.76
CA ILE A 137 5.04 -6.21 8.72
C ILE A 137 4.66 -5.15 9.76
N GLY A 138 5.27 -5.18 10.95
CA GLY A 138 5.08 -4.17 11.98
C GLY A 138 5.50 -2.76 11.51
N ILE A 139 6.64 -2.65 10.83
CA ILE A 139 7.10 -1.38 10.22
C ILE A 139 6.08 -0.90 9.17
N ALA A 140 5.63 -1.77 8.27
CA ALA A 140 4.63 -1.43 7.26
C ALA A 140 3.30 -0.98 7.88
N GLY A 141 2.87 -1.61 8.97
CA GLY A 141 1.69 -1.21 9.73
C GLY A 141 1.86 0.18 10.38
N ALA A 142 3.02 0.48 10.94
CA ALA A 142 3.32 1.80 11.49
C ALA A 142 3.31 2.88 10.40
N MET A 143 3.89 2.61 9.23
CA MET A 143 3.86 3.52 8.08
C MET A 143 2.41 3.81 7.62
N LEU A 144 1.56 2.79 7.57
CA LEU A 144 0.16 2.96 7.18
C LEU A 144 -0.61 3.81 8.20
N THR A 145 -0.44 3.55 9.51
CA THR A 145 -1.11 4.34 10.56
C THR A 145 -0.66 5.79 10.62
N THR A 146 0.63 6.06 10.34
CA THR A 146 1.14 7.44 10.27
C THR A 146 0.63 8.18 9.04
N LEU A 147 0.46 7.48 7.90
CA LEU A 147 -0.14 8.06 6.70
C LEU A 147 -1.62 8.42 6.92
N ASP A 148 -2.38 7.50 7.54
CA ASP A 148 -3.79 7.73 7.85
C ASP A 148 -3.99 8.79 8.97
N GLY A 149 -2.96 9.06 9.77
CA GLY A 149 -3.00 9.97 10.92
C GLY A 149 -3.90 9.49 12.05
N GLN A 150 -4.44 8.28 11.95
CA GLN A 150 -5.34 7.67 12.91
C GLN A 150 -5.21 6.15 12.92
N PHE A 151 -5.52 5.56 14.06
CA PHE A 151 -5.63 4.12 14.20
C PHE A 151 -7.05 3.74 14.61
N THR A 152 -7.75 3.02 13.72
CA THR A 152 -9.09 2.51 13.96
C THR A 152 -9.09 0.99 13.72
N PRO A 153 -9.22 0.16 14.75
CA PRO A 153 -9.15 -1.31 14.60
C PRO A 153 -10.14 -1.88 13.59
N GLY A 154 -11.31 -1.24 13.43
CA GLY A 154 -12.34 -1.63 12.47
C GLY A 154 -11.99 -1.37 11.00
N SER A 155 -11.06 -0.46 10.71
CA SER A 155 -10.62 -0.16 9.35
C SER A 155 -9.73 -1.25 8.76
N TYR A 156 -9.00 -1.97 9.62
CA TYR A 156 -8.10 -3.04 9.21
C TYR A 156 -8.83 -4.38 9.15
N ARG A 157 -9.60 -4.58 8.07
CA ARG A 157 -10.32 -5.83 7.84
C ARG A 157 -9.35 -6.90 7.32
N PRO A 158 -9.11 -8.00 8.05
CA PRO A 158 -8.12 -9.02 7.66
C PRO A 158 -8.40 -9.61 6.28
N LEU A 159 -9.66 -9.90 5.97
CA LEU A 159 -10.05 -10.48 4.68
C LEU A 159 -9.61 -9.60 3.50
N ARG A 160 -9.81 -8.27 3.58
CA ARG A 160 -9.42 -7.34 2.53
C ARG A 160 -7.91 -7.28 2.36
N PHE A 161 -7.18 -6.98 3.46
CA PHE A 161 -5.74 -6.76 3.38
C PHE A 161 -4.97 -8.05 3.11
N THR A 162 -5.31 -9.15 3.78
CA THR A 162 -4.64 -10.44 3.58
C THR A 162 -4.85 -10.96 2.16
N PHE A 163 -6.08 -10.87 1.63
CA PHE A 163 -6.38 -11.31 0.28
C PHE A 163 -5.61 -10.52 -0.78
N ILE A 164 -5.56 -9.18 -0.65
CA ILE A 164 -4.82 -8.33 -1.58
C ILE A 164 -3.32 -8.64 -1.53
N ILE A 165 -2.74 -8.82 -0.34
CA ILE A 165 -1.31 -9.13 -0.18
C ILE A 165 -0.98 -10.49 -0.83
N TRP A 166 -1.82 -11.50 -0.65
CA TRP A 166 -1.63 -12.79 -1.31
C TRP A 166 -1.66 -12.65 -2.83
N LEU A 167 -2.60 -11.87 -3.35
CA LEU A 167 -2.72 -11.60 -4.77
C LEU A 167 -1.46 -10.90 -5.31
N MET A 168 -0.93 -9.90 -4.58
CA MET A 168 0.31 -9.22 -4.92
C MET A 168 1.50 -10.18 -5.05
N VAL A 169 1.64 -11.10 -4.10
CA VAL A 169 2.75 -12.07 -4.10
C VAL A 169 2.57 -13.13 -5.19
N ILE A 170 1.36 -13.64 -5.39
CA ILE A 170 1.08 -14.68 -6.40
C ILE A 170 1.28 -14.11 -7.80
N VAL A 171 0.68 -12.96 -8.09
CA VAL A 171 0.75 -12.33 -9.41
C VAL A 171 2.18 -11.82 -9.69
N GLY A 172 2.81 -11.22 -8.69
CA GLY A 172 4.18 -10.72 -8.83
C GLY A 172 5.22 -11.83 -9.05
N GLY A 173 5.03 -12.96 -8.40
CA GLY A 173 5.91 -14.13 -8.44
C GLY A 173 6.52 -14.42 -7.07
N SER A 174 6.06 -15.49 -6.43
CA SER A 174 6.58 -15.98 -5.15
C SER A 174 8.05 -16.41 -5.31
N GLY A 175 8.91 -15.96 -4.41
CA GLY A 175 10.34 -16.31 -4.45
C GLY A 175 11.24 -15.29 -5.17
N ASN A 176 10.67 -14.21 -5.72
CA ASN A 176 11.43 -13.12 -6.30
C ASN A 176 11.04 -11.77 -5.64
N ASN A 177 12.01 -11.11 -5.00
CA ASN A 177 11.77 -9.84 -4.32
C ASN A 177 11.29 -8.73 -5.29
N LEU A 178 11.84 -8.68 -6.50
CA LEU A 178 11.37 -7.75 -7.54
C LEU A 178 9.95 -8.08 -7.98
N GLY A 179 9.61 -9.36 -8.06
CA GLY A 179 8.27 -9.82 -8.35
C GLY A 179 7.28 -9.32 -7.31
N SER A 180 7.62 -9.43 -6.02
CA SER A 180 6.75 -8.95 -4.94
C SER A 180 6.51 -7.44 -4.99
N ILE A 181 7.53 -6.63 -5.30
CA ILE A 181 7.38 -5.18 -5.47
C ILE A 181 6.50 -4.87 -6.68
N PHE A 182 6.79 -5.48 -7.83
CA PHE A 182 5.97 -5.30 -9.04
C PHE A 182 4.51 -5.68 -8.80
N GLY A 183 4.29 -6.85 -8.19
CA GLY A 183 2.95 -7.32 -7.84
C GLY A 183 2.23 -6.37 -6.89
N GLY A 184 2.94 -5.78 -5.93
CA GLY A 184 2.41 -4.78 -5.01
C GLY A 184 1.86 -3.56 -5.76
N PHE A 185 2.66 -2.94 -6.62
CA PHE A 185 2.23 -1.77 -7.41
C PHE A 185 1.14 -2.14 -8.42
N PHE A 186 1.29 -3.25 -9.12
CA PHE A 186 0.35 -3.68 -10.15
C PHE A 186 -1.04 -3.99 -9.60
N ILE A 187 -1.10 -4.77 -8.51
CA ILE A 187 -2.38 -5.12 -7.88
C ILE A 187 -3.02 -3.92 -7.21
N TRP A 188 -2.22 -3.05 -6.60
CA TRP A 188 -2.73 -1.82 -6.01
C TRP A 188 -3.30 -0.87 -7.06
N PHE A 189 -2.64 -0.74 -8.20
CA PHE A 189 -3.16 0.00 -9.36
C PHE A 189 -4.51 -0.55 -9.82
N ILE A 190 -4.60 -1.88 -10.05
CA ILE A 190 -5.87 -2.51 -10.43
C ILE A 190 -6.94 -2.31 -9.34
N TRP A 191 -6.56 -2.38 -8.07
CA TRP A 191 -7.49 -2.15 -6.96
C TRP A 191 -8.11 -0.75 -6.99
N ILE A 192 -7.33 0.27 -7.32
CA ILE A 192 -7.82 1.65 -7.45
C ILE A 192 -8.71 1.78 -8.68
N GLU A 193 -8.26 1.27 -9.83
CA GLU A 193 -8.98 1.39 -11.09
C GLU A 193 -10.23 0.49 -11.17
N ALA A 194 -10.31 -0.57 -10.38
CA ALA A 194 -11.45 -1.48 -10.41
C ALA A 194 -12.77 -0.80 -9.99
N GLU A 195 -12.74 0.23 -9.16
CA GLU A 195 -13.94 0.95 -8.75
C GLU A 195 -14.52 1.83 -9.87
N PRO A 196 -13.77 2.76 -10.48
CA PRO A 196 -14.29 3.56 -11.59
C PRO A 196 -14.64 2.71 -12.80
N LEU A 197 -13.88 1.65 -13.10
CA LEU A 197 -14.21 0.69 -14.16
C LEU A 197 -15.52 -0.05 -13.88
N SER A 198 -15.76 -0.49 -12.65
CA SER A 198 -17.00 -1.14 -12.25
C SER A 198 -18.21 -0.20 -12.38
N LEU A 199 -18.06 1.05 -11.94
CA LEU A 199 -19.09 2.08 -12.09
C LEU A 199 -19.35 2.41 -13.55
N GLY A 200 -18.31 2.56 -14.36
CA GLY A 200 -18.43 2.79 -15.80
C GLY A 200 -19.16 1.65 -16.50
N PHE A 201 -18.81 0.41 -16.20
CA PHE A 201 -19.46 -0.79 -16.74
C PHE A 201 -20.94 -0.88 -16.34
N VAL A 202 -21.26 -0.66 -15.06
CA VAL A 202 -22.63 -0.66 -14.57
C VAL A 202 -23.44 0.45 -15.21
N ASN A 203 -22.89 1.66 -15.34
CA ASN A 203 -23.58 2.77 -16.01
C ASN A 203 -23.85 2.49 -17.49
N LEU A 204 -22.92 1.81 -18.17
CA LEU A 204 -23.11 1.37 -19.55
C LEU A 204 -24.29 0.38 -19.66
N LEU A 205 -24.36 -0.62 -18.79
CA LEU A 205 -25.46 -1.58 -18.73
C LEU A 205 -26.79 -0.92 -18.36
N ALA A 206 -26.74 0.07 -17.49
CA ALA A 206 -27.91 0.78 -17.02
C ALA A 206 -28.34 1.96 -17.93
N SER A 207 -27.60 2.23 -19.02
CA SER A 207 -27.87 3.36 -19.93
C SER A 207 -29.25 3.30 -20.60
N GLY A 208 -29.79 2.09 -20.81
CA GLY A 208 -31.14 1.88 -21.34
C GLY A 208 -32.26 1.92 -20.32
N LEU A 209 -31.96 2.11 -19.02
CA LEU A 209 -32.94 2.13 -17.94
C LEU A 209 -33.25 3.55 -17.49
N SER A 210 -34.52 3.84 -17.21
CA SER A 210 -34.93 5.13 -16.63
C SER A 210 -34.23 5.39 -15.27
N TYR A 211 -34.03 6.66 -14.91
CA TYR A 211 -33.37 7.05 -13.66
C TYR A 211 -34.08 6.51 -12.41
N ASP A 212 -35.41 6.42 -12.44
CA ASP A 212 -36.23 5.95 -11.31
C ASP A 212 -36.41 4.41 -11.28
N ASN A 213 -35.75 3.67 -12.17
CA ASN A 213 -35.92 2.24 -12.22
C ASN A 213 -35.17 1.56 -11.03
N PRO A 214 -35.88 0.75 -10.21
CA PRO A 214 -35.28 0.06 -9.06
C PRO A 214 -34.08 -0.83 -9.44
N LEU A 215 -34.10 -1.41 -10.63
CA LEU A 215 -33.00 -2.25 -11.15
C LEU A 215 -31.74 -1.41 -11.35
N ARG A 216 -31.85 -0.18 -11.86
CA ARG A 216 -30.72 0.73 -12.01
C ARG A 216 -30.09 1.09 -10.67
N MET A 217 -30.89 1.42 -9.68
CA MET A 217 -30.41 1.71 -8.33
C MET A 217 -29.69 0.52 -7.71
N HIS A 218 -30.24 -0.69 -7.89
CA HIS A 218 -29.60 -1.91 -7.39
C HIS A 218 -28.27 -2.21 -8.09
N LEU A 219 -28.20 -2.05 -9.40
CA LEU A 219 -26.96 -2.25 -10.18
C LEU A 219 -25.86 -1.27 -9.73
N ILE A 220 -26.18 0.01 -9.59
CA ILE A 220 -25.22 1.04 -9.12
C ILE A 220 -24.75 0.73 -7.69
N GLY A 221 -25.67 0.36 -6.79
CA GLY A 221 -25.31 -0.05 -5.43
C GLY A 221 -24.44 -1.30 -5.36
N SER A 222 -24.55 -2.18 -6.37
CA SER A 222 -23.76 -3.41 -6.46
C SER A 222 -22.38 -3.23 -7.10
N ALA A 223 -22.06 -2.05 -7.66
CA ALA A 223 -20.79 -1.78 -8.33
C ALA A 223 -19.56 -2.03 -7.43
N ALA A 224 -19.69 -1.76 -6.13
CA ALA A 224 -18.62 -2.04 -5.16
C ALA A 224 -18.27 -3.53 -5.04
N HIS A 225 -19.22 -4.43 -5.29
CA HIS A 225 -19.01 -5.88 -5.23
C HIS A 225 -18.29 -6.39 -6.49
N LEU A 226 -18.43 -5.70 -7.64
CA LEU A 226 -17.70 -6.01 -8.85
C LEU A 226 -16.19 -5.87 -8.67
N ARG A 227 -15.72 -4.95 -7.82
CA ARG A 227 -14.30 -4.84 -7.48
C ARG A 227 -13.74 -6.16 -6.95
N LEU A 228 -14.44 -6.79 -5.99
CA LEU A 228 -14.01 -8.08 -5.43
C LEU A 228 -14.08 -9.20 -6.47
N PHE A 229 -15.10 -9.18 -7.33
CA PHE A 229 -15.21 -10.12 -8.44
C PHE A 229 -14.04 -9.99 -9.42
N ILE A 230 -13.68 -8.76 -9.83
CA ILE A 230 -12.53 -8.48 -10.70
C ILE A 230 -11.24 -9.02 -10.08
N MET A 231 -11.03 -8.79 -8.76
CA MET A 231 -9.85 -9.28 -8.06
C MET A 231 -9.82 -10.81 -7.98
N GLY A 232 -10.96 -11.45 -7.72
CA GLY A 232 -11.08 -12.91 -7.74
C GLY A 232 -10.83 -13.52 -9.13
N LEU A 233 -11.39 -12.90 -10.17
CA LEU A 233 -11.15 -13.30 -11.56
C LEU A 233 -9.67 -13.15 -11.93
N LEU A 234 -9.04 -12.06 -11.54
CA LEU A 234 -7.61 -11.84 -11.78
C LEU A 234 -6.75 -12.91 -11.10
N LEU A 235 -7.11 -13.33 -9.87
CA LEU A 235 -6.43 -14.43 -9.20
C LEU A 235 -6.54 -15.73 -10.00
N LEU A 236 -7.75 -16.08 -10.45
CA LEU A 236 -7.98 -17.29 -11.26
C LEU A 236 -7.18 -17.25 -12.57
N LEU A 237 -7.17 -16.10 -13.25
CA LEU A 237 -6.40 -15.92 -14.48
C LEU A 237 -4.89 -16.02 -14.22
N ALA A 238 -4.40 -15.40 -13.16
CA ALA A 238 -2.99 -15.47 -12.77
C ALA A 238 -2.56 -16.92 -12.48
N LEU A 239 -3.33 -17.66 -11.69
CA LEU A 239 -3.04 -19.06 -11.39
C LEU A 239 -3.12 -19.96 -12.63
N ARG A 240 -4.04 -19.66 -13.57
CA ARG A 240 -4.23 -20.45 -14.79
C ARG A 240 -3.12 -20.20 -15.82
N PHE A 241 -2.78 -18.94 -16.06
CA PHE A 241 -1.90 -18.54 -17.15
C PHE A 241 -0.47 -18.23 -16.71
N MET A 242 -0.29 -17.79 -15.44
CA MET A 242 1.00 -17.39 -14.88
C MET A 242 1.26 -18.03 -13.52
N PRO A 243 1.30 -19.39 -13.41
CA PRO A 243 1.43 -20.06 -12.12
C PRO A 243 2.73 -19.76 -11.37
N LYS A 244 3.75 -19.23 -12.06
CA LYS A 244 5.02 -18.79 -11.47
C LYS A 244 5.09 -17.27 -11.23
N GLY A 245 3.98 -16.57 -11.47
CA GLY A 245 3.92 -15.11 -11.44
C GLY A 245 4.54 -14.45 -12.67
N VAL A 246 4.45 -13.11 -12.73
CA VAL A 246 4.98 -12.29 -13.85
C VAL A 246 6.50 -12.31 -13.86
N ILE A 247 7.13 -12.25 -12.68
CA ILE A 247 8.60 -12.27 -12.53
C ILE A 247 8.99 -13.52 -11.73
N PRO A 248 9.19 -14.67 -12.40
CA PRO A 248 9.49 -15.93 -11.71
C PRO A 248 10.86 -15.92 -11.03
N GLU A 249 11.05 -16.78 -10.05
CA GLU A 249 12.34 -17.01 -9.39
C GLU A 249 13.37 -17.53 -10.41
N ARG A 250 14.52 -16.87 -10.48
CA ARG A 250 15.64 -17.34 -11.29
C ARG A 250 16.48 -18.33 -10.48
N ILE A 251 16.22 -19.61 -10.66
CA ILE A 251 17.05 -20.66 -10.09
C ILE A 251 18.32 -20.76 -10.96
N LYS A 252 19.44 -20.25 -10.48
CA LYS A 252 20.75 -20.54 -11.10
C LYS A 252 21.08 -22.00 -10.82
N ARG A 253 20.72 -22.89 -11.75
CA ARG A 253 21.33 -24.23 -11.77
C ARG A 253 22.83 -24.06 -12.13
N LYS A 254 23.71 -24.31 -11.17
CA LYS A 254 25.14 -24.56 -11.43
C LYS A 254 25.32 -26.01 -11.80
#